data_81b3bd2042cfe4acd6f827e0af2267c8
#
_entry.id   81b3bd2042cfe4acd6f827e0af2267c8
#
_cell.length_a   1.000
_cell.length_b   1.000
_cell.length_c   1.000
_cell.angle_alpha   90.00
_cell.angle_beta   90.00
_cell.angle_gamma   90.00
#
_symmetry.space_group_name_H-M   'P 1'
#
loop_
_entity.id
_entity.type
_entity.pdbx_description
1 polymer ?
#
loop_
_entity_poly.entity_id
_entity_poly.type
_entity_poly.pdbx_seq_one_letter_code
_entity_poly.pdbx_strand_id
1 'polypeptide(L)'
;VAAALITGVCTAALAYALFALAGRDPRTVLPGRARLPLALLSGVLAGAGSAVTADWWTLPLVGCLAAFGVLLGIIDARTKLLPNAVLVRFTAVAVPLLLLAAGASGRWGGLLGAAAGAAALFAVYFVLALINPAGMGMGDVKLAAVLGLFGGWAGASAWVGTLLGGFLLGGLAGIGVLLFRRGSRGSTFPFGPGMLLAAFTSFVLLA
;
A
#
# COMPACT_ATOMS: atom_id res chain seq x y z
N VAL A 1 -14.12 5.65 -19.04
CA VAL A 1 -13.39 6.94 -18.93
C VAL A 1 -13.96 7.77 -17.78
N ALA A 2 -15.29 8.02 -17.71
CA ALA A 2 -15.88 8.84 -16.66
C ALA A 2 -15.59 8.31 -15.23
N ALA A 3 -15.77 7.00 -15.00
CA ALA A 3 -15.48 6.39 -13.70
C ALA A 3 -14.01 6.58 -13.28
N ALA A 4 -13.07 6.41 -14.20
CA ALA A 4 -11.64 6.61 -13.93
C ALA A 4 -11.32 8.06 -13.55
N LEU A 5 -11.92 9.03 -14.24
CA LEU A 5 -11.76 10.45 -13.92
C LEU A 5 -12.35 10.80 -12.56
N ILE A 6 -13.56 10.33 -12.28
CA ILE A 6 -14.23 10.57 -10.99
C ILE A 6 -13.40 9.96 -9.85
N THR A 7 -12.99 8.69 -9.98
CA THR A 7 -12.17 8.03 -8.96
C THR A 7 -10.85 8.77 -8.76
N GLY A 8 -10.19 9.18 -9.83
CA GLY A 8 -8.95 9.95 -9.76
C GLY A 8 -9.11 11.26 -9.01
N VAL A 9 -10.12 12.06 -9.36
CA VAL A 9 -10.39 13.36 -8.73
C VAL A 9 -10.76 13.18 -7.26
N CYS A 10 -11.68 12.27 -6.94
CA CYS A 10 -12.08 11.99 -5.57
C CYS A 10 -10.90 11.51 -4.72
N THR A 11 -10.07 10.61 -5.28
CA THR A 11 -8.88 10.13 -4.58
C THR A 11 -7.87 11.24 -4.35
N ALA A 12 -7.63 12.13 -5.33
CA ALA A 12 -6.74 13.26 -5.15
C ALA A 12 -7.22 14.21 -4.04
N ALA A 13 -8.51 14.53 -4.00
CA ALA A 13 -9.10 15.38 -2.96
C ALA A 13 -8.97 14.75 -1.56
N LEU A 14 -9.32 13.46 -1.43
CA LEU A 14 -9.19 12.72 -0.18
C LEU A 14 -7.74 12.56 0.25
N ALA A 15 -6.84 12.27 -0.67
CA ALA A 15 -5.39 12.16 -0.41
C ALA A 15 -4.82 13.51 0.07
N TYR A 16 -5.24 14.64 -0.52
CA TYR A 16 -4.82 15.96 -0.06
C TYR A 16 -5.20 16.21 1.41
N ALA A 17 -6.44 15.87 1.79
CA ALA A 17 -6.89 15.97 3.17
C ALA A 17 -6.11 15.00 4.09
N LEU A 18 -5.90 13.76 3.66
CA LEU A 18 -5.12 12.77 4.39
C LEU A 18 -3.67 13.23 4.63
N PHE A 19 -3.03 13.80 3.62
CA PHE A 19 -1.67 14.34 3.73
C PHE A 19 -1.60 15.59 4.62
N ALA A 20 -2.66 16.41 4.62
CA ALA A 20 -2.75 17.54 5.52
C ALA A 20 -2.85 17.10 7.00
N LEU A 21 -3.61 16.03 7.26
CA LEU A 21 -3.71 15.43 8.60
C LEU A 21 -2.41 14.74 9.02
N ALA A 22 -1.80 13.97 8.13
CA ALA A 22 -0.52 13.31 8.39
C ALA A 22 0.61 14.33 8.65
N GLY A 23 0.63 15.43 7.92
CA GLY A 23 1.64 16.48 8.08
C GLY A 23 1.57 17.27 9.42
N ARG A 24 0.55 17.01 10.26
CA ARG A 24 0.48 17.52 11.64
C ARG A 24 1.33 16.70 12.61
N ASP A 25 1.68 15.47 12.25
CA ASP A 25 2.57 14.63 13.04
C ASP A 25 4.02 14.90 12.62
N PRO A 26 4.90 15.40 13.54
CA PRO A 26 6.30 15.67 13.26
C PRO A 26 7.08 14.43 12.75
N ARG A 27 6.61 13.24 13.07
CA ARG A 27 7.24 11.97 12.65
C ARG A 27 7.08 11.66 11.17
N THR A 28 6.10 12.27 10.49
CA THR A 28 5.86 12.02 9.06
C THR A 28 6.75 12.85 8.14
N VAL A 29 7.32 13.96 8.63
CA VAL A 29 8.26 14.86 7.92
C VAL A 29 7.77 15.25 6.50
N LEU A 30 6.47 15.50 6.33
CA LEU A 30 5.88 15.88 5.06
C LEU A 30 5.87 17.39 4.89
N PRO A 31 6.67 17.96 3.95
CA PRO A 31 6.63 19.39 3.68
C PRO A 31 5.28 19.77 3.05
N GLY A 32 4.71 20.91 3.48
CA GLY A 32 3.42 21.38 2.98
C GLY A 32 3.35 21.51 1.45
N ARG A 33 4.46 21.92 0.82
CA ARG A 33 4.60 22.03 -0.64
C ARG A 33 4.51 20.69 -1.39
N ALA A 34 4.76 19.57 -0.73
CA ALA A 34 4.67 18.24 -1.35
C ALA A 34 3.24 17.67 -1.36
N ARG A 35 2.31 18.26 -0.61
CA ARG A 35 0.95 17.72 -0.45
C ARG A 35 0.20 17.64 -1.78
N LEU A 36 0.20 18.75 -2.53
CA LEU A 36 -0.51 18.80 -3.81
C LEU A 36 0.04 17.81 -4.85
N PRO A 37 1.35 17.79 -5.16
CA PRO A 37 1.87 16.84 -6.14
C PRO A 37 1.68 15.38 -5.73
N LEU A 38 1.79 15.05 -4.43
CA LEU A 38 1.54 13.68 -3.94
C LEU A 38 0.05 13.31 -4.01
N ALA A 39 -0.84 14.24 -3.72
CA ALA A 39 -2.28 14.03 -3.88
C ALA A 39 -2.67 13.81 -5.34
N LEU A 40 -2.10 14.61 -6.25
CA LEU A 40 -2.29 14.43 -7.70
C LEU A 40 -1.74 13.08 -8.17
N LEU A 41 -0.57 12.66 -7.69
CA LEU A 41 -0.01 11.34 -7.98
C LEU A 41 -0.96 10.22 -7.53
N SER A 42 -1.52 10.33 -6.31
CA SER A 42 -2.52 9.36 -5.83
C SER A 42 -3.76 9.32 -6.73
N GLY A 43 -4.22 10.47 -7.19
CA GLY A 43 -5.36 10.58 -8.11
C GLY A 43 -5.07 9.96 -9.47
N VAL A 44 -3.88 10.22 -10.03
CA VAL A 44 -3.44 9.63 -11.31
C VAL A 44 -3.37 8.10 -11.21
N LEU A 45 -2.75 7.58 -10.14
CA LEU A 45 -2.67 6.14 -9.91
C LEU A 45 -4.07 5.52 -9.77
N ALA A 46 -4.95 6.14 -8.98
CA ALA A 46 -6.32 5.65 -8.79
C ALA A 46 -7.12 5.71 -10.10
N GLY A 47 -7.00 6.78 -10.86
CA GLY A 47 -7.65 6.91 -12.16
C GLY A 47 -7.15 5.88 -13.17
N ALA A 48 -5.83 5.69 -13.27
CA ALA A 48 -5.23 4.68 -14.13
C ALA A 48 -5.63 3.26 -13.73
N GLY A 49 -5.57 2.94 -12.44
CA GLY A 49 -6.01 1.64 -11.93
C GLY A 49 -7.49 1.39 -12.20
N SER A 50 -8.33 2.40 -11.99
CA SER A 50 -9.78 2.32 -12.25
C SER A 50 -10.14 2.19 -13.74
N ALA A 51 -9.23 2.54 -14.64
CA ALA A 51 -9.45 2.40 -16.07
C ALA A 51 -9.35 0.95 -16.55
N VAL A 52 -8.64 0.10 -15.80
CA VAL A 52 -8.43 -1.32 -16.13
C VAL A 52 -9.26 -2.26 -15.26
N THR A 53 -9.79 -1.80 -14.12
CA THR A 53 -10.71 -2.59 -13.28
C THR A 53 -12.12 -2.54 -13.87
N ALA A 54 -12.74 -3.71 -14.04
CA ALA A 54 -14.08 -3.84 -14.62
C ALA A 54 -15.19 -3.49 -13.62
N ASP A 55 -14.97 -3.75 -12.35
CA ASP A 55 -15.97 -3.72 -11.30
C ASP A 55 -16.00 -2.39 -10.54
N TRP A 56 -17.13 -1.69 -10.56
CA TRP A 56 -17.29 -0.39 -9.90
C TRP A 56 -17.11 -0.45 -8.37
N TRP A 57 -17.41 -1.56 -7.72
CA TRP A 57 -17.24 -1.75 -6.27
C TRP A 57 -15.76 -1.88 -5.85
N THR A 58 -14.85 -2.12 -6.79
CA THR A 58 -13.40 -2.13 -6.52
C THR A 58 -12.78 -0.73 -6.57
N LEU A 59 -13.44 0.25 -7.21
CA LEU A 59 -12.91 1.60 -7.39
C LEU A 59 -12.54 2.29 -6.07
N PRO A 60 -13.34 2.23 -4.99
CA PRO A 60 -12.95 2.79 -3.70
C PRO A 60 -11.73 2.11 -3.09
N LEU A 61 -11.55 0.80 -3.33
CA LEU A 61 -10.38 0.04 -2.86
C LEU A 61 -9.12 0.46 -3.61
N VAL A 62 -9.20 0.66 -4.92
CA VAL A 62 -8.11 1.21 -5.74
C VAL A 62 -7.70 2.60 -5.25
N GLY A 63 -8.67 3.48 -5.00
CA GLY A 63 -8.44 4.81 -4.45
C GLY A 63 -7.79 4.79 -3.06
N CYS A 64 -8.29 3.92 -2.18
CA CYS A 64 -7.72 3.73 -0.84
C CYS A 64 -6.26 3.26 -0.92
N LEU A 65 -5.98 2.24 -1.72
CA LEU A 65 -4.64 1.68 -1.89
C LEU A 65 -3.68 2.70 -2.52
N ALA A 66 -4.13 3.50 -3.49
CA ALA A 66 -3.34 4.57 -4.10
C ALA A 66 -3.03 5.70 -3.09
N ALA A 67 -4.02 6.19 -2.36
CA ALA A 67 -3.85 7.30 -1.41
C ALA A 67 -2.90 6.93 -0.26
N PHE A 68 -3.18 5.83 0.43
CA PHE A 68 -2.33 5.35 1.52
C PHE A 68 -0.98 4.83 1.02
N GLY A 69 -0.95 4.22 -0.18
CA GLY A 69 0.27 3.74 -0.81
C GLY A 69 1.26 4.87 -1.09
N VAL A 70 0.82 5.96 -1.70
CA VAL A 70 1.68 7.14 -1.93
C VAL A 70 2.10 7.78 -0.61
N LEU A 71 1.18 7.91 0.37
CA LEU A 71 1.50 8.48 1.68
C LEU A 71 2.57 7.66 2.42
N LEU A 72 2.32 6.37 2.61
CA LEU A 72 3.24 5.48 3.32
C LEU A 72 4.56 5.31 2.58
N GLY A 73 4.50 5.19 1.24
CA GLY A 73 5.69 5.07 0.41
C GLY A 73 6.62 6.26 0.53
N ILE A 74 6.10 7.50 0.55
CA ILE A 74 6.93 8.69 0.70
C ILE A 74 7.46 8.86 2.14
N ILE A 75 6.65 8.51 3.15
CA ILE A 75 7.09 8.53 4.55
C ILE A 75 8.24 7.54 4.74
N ASP A 76 8.06 6.29 4.29
CA ASP A 76 9.09 5.26 4.42
C ASP A 76 10.36 5.60 3.64
N ALA A 77 10.23 6.09 2.41
CA ALA A 77 11.38 6.52 1.61
C ALA A 77 12.22 7.64 2.27
N ARG A 78 11.58 8.48 3.11
CA ARG A 78 12.25 9.61 3.78
C ARG A 78 12.74 9.28 5.18
N THR A 79 11.94 8.55 5.95
CA THR A 79 12.17 8.34 7.38
C THR A 79 12.57 6.90 7.70
N LYS A 80 12.35 5.96 6.76
CA LYS A 80 12.50 4.51 6.96
C LYS A 80 11.66 4.01 8.13
N LEU A 81 10.55 4.68 8.38
CA LEU A 81 9.60 4.37 9.46
C LEU A 81 8.19 4.37 8.90
N LEU A 82 7.41 3.39 9.27
CA LEU A 82 5.99 3.29 8.99
C LEU A 82 5.20 3.61 10.26
N PRO A 83 4.62 4.84 10.38
CA PRO A 83 3.91 5.23 11.59
C PRO A 83 2.68 4.37 11.85
N ASN A 84 2.58 3.77 13.02
CA ASN A 84 1.41 2.96 13.41
C ASN A 84 0.09 3.68 13.24
N ALA A 85 0.05 5.00 13.53
CA ALA A 85 -1.16 5.79 13.38
C ALA A 85 -1.67 5.85 11.93
N VAL A 86 -0.77 5.84 10.95
CA VAL A 86 -1.15 5.83 9.52
C VAL A 86 -1.58 4.43 9.11
N LEU A 87 -0.89 3.37 9.56
CA LEU A 87 -1.27 1.98 9.29
C LEU A 87 -2.64 1.64 9.88
N VAL A 88 -2.92 2.08 11.12
CA VAL A 88 -4.25 1.89 11.74
C VAL A 88 -5.33 2.61 10.95
N ARG A 89 -5.11 3.84 10.50
CA ARG A 89 -6.07 4.56 9.65
C ARG A 89 -6.27 3.87 8.30
N PHE A 90 -5.20 3.36 7.71
CA PHE A 90 -5.30 2.60 6.47
C PHE A 90 -6.20 1.36 6.65
N THR A 91 -5.96 0.57 7.70
CA THR A 91 -6.80 -0.59 8.02
C THR A 91 -8.25 -0.18 8.33
N ALA A 92 -8.43 0.90 9.11
CA ALA A 92 -9.75 1.41 9.49
C ALA A 92 -10.57 1.91 8.29
N VAL A 93 -9.93 2.32 7.20
CA VAL A 93 -10.60 2.66 5.94
C VAL A 93 -10.75 1.43 5.04
N ALA A 94 -9.73 0.60 4.92
CA ALA A 94 -9.72 -0.56 4.03
C ALA A 94 -10.79 -1.61 4.42
N VAL A 95 -10.94 -1.91 5.72
CA VAL A 95 -11.89 -2.94 6.18
C VAL A 95 -13.35 -2.58 5.88
N PRO A 96 -13.87 -1.38 6.22
CA PRO A 96 -15.21 -0.97 5.80
C PRO A 96 -15.42 -0.97 4.27
N LEU A 97 -14.42 -0.56 3.50
CA LEU A 97 -14.51 -0.59 2.04
C LEU A 97 -14.60 -2.02 1.50
N LEU A 98 -13.87 -2.98 2.09
CA LEU A 98 -13.99 -4.40 1.75
C LEU A 98 -15.37 -4.95 2.10
N LEU A 99 -15.93 -4.57 3.26
CA LEU A 99 -17.29 -4.96 3.65
C LEU A 99 -18.34 -4.39 2.68
N LEU A 100 -18.20 -3.11 2.28
CA LEU A 100 -19.07 -2.49 1.28
C LEU A 100 -18.94 -3.17 -0.08
N ALA A 101 -17.71 -3.49 -0.52
CA ALA A 101 -17.47 -4.21 -1.75
C ALA A 101 -18.07 -5.63 -1.71
N ALA A 102 -17.98 -6.33 -0.57
CA ALA A 102 -18.60 -7.63 -0.38
C ALA A 102 -20.14 -7.57 -0.49
N GLY A 103 -20.75 -6.58 0.15
CA GLY A 103 -22.19 -6.35 0.07
C GLY A 103 -22.66 -5.98 -1.35
N ALA A 104 -21.92 -5.11 -2.03
CA ALA A 104 -22.25 -4.65 -3.38
C ALA A 104 -22.08 -5.73 -4.45
N SER A 105 -21.11 -6.63 -4.28
CA SER A 105 -20.79 -7.71 -5.23
C SER A 105 -21.40 -9.06 -4.87
N GLY A 106 -21.92 -9.24 -3.66
CA GLY A 106 -22.29 -10.54 -3.12
C GLY A 106 -21.12 -11.48 -2.78
N ARG A 107 -19.87 -11.02 -2.90
CA ARG A 107 -18.63 -11.81 -2.69
C ARG A 107 -18.23 -11.94 -1.21
N TRP A 108 -19.14 -12.38 -0.35
CA TRP A 108 -18.87 -12.55 1.08
C TRP A 108 -17.69 -13.50 1.38
N GLY A 109 -17.52 -14.53 0.55
CA GLY A 109 -16.35 -15.42 0.63
C GLY A 109 -15.01 -14.70 0.39
N GLY A 110 -15.01 -13.59 -0.34
CA GLY A 110 -13.83 -12.75 -0.55
C GLY A 110 -13.28 -12.15 0.75
N LEU A 111 -14.14 -11.91 1.76
CA LEU A 111 -13.69 -11.46 3.08
C LEU A 111 -12.85 -12.50 3.81
N LEU A 112 -13.17 -13.79 3.64
CA LEU A 112 -12.34 -14.87 4.16
C LEU A 112 -10.99 -14.90 3.47
N GLY A 113 -10.97 -14.70 2.14
CA GLY A 113 -9.74 -14.55 1.36
C GLY A 113 -8.91 -13.35 1.84
N ALA A 114 -9.55 -12.20 2.06
CA ALA A 114 -8.88 -11.02 2.61
C ALA A 114 -8.27 -11.28 4.00
N ALA A 115 -9.03 -11.87 4.91
CA ALA A 115 -8.55 -12.20 6.25
C ALA A 115 -7.40 -13.22 6.22
N ALA A 116 -7.55 -14.30 5.44
CA ALA A 116 -6.52 -15.31 5.25
C ALA A 116 -5.26 -14.72 4.60
N GLY A 117 -5.43 -13.89 3.58
CA GLY A 117 -4.34 -13.20 2.90
C GLY A 117 -3.57 -12.26 3.84
N ALA A 118 -4.29 -11.51 4.68
CA ALA A 118 -3.68 -10.67 5.71
C ALA A 118 -2.88 -11.48 6.71
N ALA A 119 -3.46 -12.55 7.26
CA ALA A 119 -2.81 -13.41 8.23
C ALA A 119 -1.57 -14.10 7.64
N ALA A 120 -1.67 -14.60 6.41
CA ALA A 120 -0.58 -15.28 5.73
C ALA A 120 0.59 -14.33 5.42
N LEU A 121 0.31 -13.12 4.85
CA LEU A 121 1.36 -12.13 4.60
C LEU A 121 1.99 -11.65 5.91
N PHE A 122 1.17 -11.36 6.93
CA PHE A 122 1.69 -11.04 8.26
C PHE A 122 2.65 -12.11 8.76
N ALA A 123 2.24 -13.40 8.71
CA ALA A 123 3.04 -14.51 9.20
C ALA A 123 4.37 -14.64 8.45
N VAL A 124 4.36 -14.55 7.11
CA VAL A 124 5.57 -14.61 6.29
C VAL A 124 6.55 -13.51 6.68
N TYR A 125 6.08 -12.24 6.69
CA TYR A 125 6.94 -11.11 7.02
C TYR A 125 7.37 -11.10 8.49
N PHE A 126 6.52 -11.60 9.40
CA PHE A 126 6.86 -11.74 10.81
C PHE A 126 7.98 -12.77 11.02
N VAL A 127 7.90 -13.93 10.37
CA VAL A 127 8.95 -14.95 10.43
C VAL A 127 10.27 -14.38 9.87
N LEU A 128 10.22 -13.64 8.77
CA LEU A 128 11.42 -13.00 8.22
C LEU A 128 12.00 -11.95 9.16
N ALA A 129 11.16 -11.17 9.84
CA ALA A 129 11.61 -10.21 10.85
C ALA A 129 12.23 -10.90 12.07
N LEU A 130 11.77 -12.10 12.45
CA LEU A 130 12.39 -12.91 13.51
C LEU A 130 13.75 -13.46 13.10
N ILE A 131 13.90 -13.88 11.82
CA ILE A 131 15.16 -14.41 11.28
C ILE A 131 16.21 -13.30 11.16
N ASN A 132 15.81 -12.11 10.69
CA ASN A 132 16.70 -10.97 10.51
C ASN A 132 16.08 -9.65 11.05
N PRO A 133 16.09 -9.43 12.36
CA PRO A 133 15.50 -8.24 12.98
C PRO A 133 16.15 -6.91 12.54
N ALA A 134 17.41 -6.96 12.09
CA ALA A 134 18.10 -5.77 11.59
C ALA A 134 17.71 -5.42 10.14
N GLY A 135 17.16 -6.38 9.38
CA GLY A 135 16.83 -6.23 7.98
C GLY A 135 15.37 -5.84 7.72
N MET A 136 14.46 -6.12 8.66
CA MET A 136 13.03 -5.92 8.47
C MET A 136 12.38 -5.31 9.70
N GLY A 137 11.73 -4.16 9.52
CA GLY A 137 11.04 -3.45 10.60
C GLY A 137 9.66 -4.03 10.89
N MET A 138 9.21 -3.93 12.15
CA MET A 138 7.81 -4.31 12.51
C MET A 138 6.76 -3.46 11.79
N GLY A 139 7.14 -2.31 11.23
CA GLY A 139 6.29 -1.50 10.36
C GLY A 139 5.95 -2.23 9.07
N ASP A 140 6.95 -2.87 8.44
CA ASP A 140 6.78 -3.65 7.20
C ASP A 140 5.90 -4.89 7.43
N VAL A 141 6.06 -5.56 8.58
CA VAL A 141 5.23 -6.69 8.98
C VAL A 141 3.74 -6.29 9.09
N LYS A 142 3.47 -5.15 9.72
CA LYS A 142 2.10 -4.62 9.84
C LYS A 142 1.56 -4.16 8.48
N LEU A 143 2.39 -3.50 7.67
CA LEU A 143 2.02 -3.12 6.32
C LEU A 143 1.68 -4.35 5.48
N ALA A 144 2.46 -5.42 5.56
CA ALA A 144 2.20 -6.68 4.87
C ALA A 144 0.81 -7.24 5.19
N ALA A 145 0.38 -7.19 6.47
CA ALA A 145 -0.98 -7.60 6.83
C ALA A 145 -2.05 -6.79 6.11
N VAL A 146 -1.90 -5.46 6.06
CA VAL A 146 -2.87 -4.59 5.37
C VAL A 146 -2.88 -4.85 3.86
N LEU A 147 -1.71 -5.01 3.25
CA LEU A 147 -1.62 -5.34 1.81
C LEU A 147 -2.17 -6.73 1.51
N GLY A 148 -2.01 -7.66 2.45
CA GLY A 148 -2.61 -9.00 2.39
C GLY A 148 -4.13 -9.00 2.34
N LEU A 149 -4.80 -7.99 2.97
CA LEU A 149 -6.26 -7.81 2.83
C LEU A 149 -6.65 -7.60 1.36
N PHE A 150 -5.95 -6.71 0.67
CA PHE A 150 -6.22 -6.41 -0.75
C PHE A 150 -5.87 -7.59 -1.66
N GLY A 151 -4.68 -8.17 -1.49
CA GLY A 151 -4.26 -9.32 -2.29
C GLY A 151 -5.19 -10.53 -2.10
N GLY A 152 -5.54 -10.85 -0.86
CA GLY A 152 -6.43 -11.96 -0.55
C GLY A 152 -7.88 -11.74 -1.01
N TRP A 153 -8.38 -10.49 -0.98
CA TRP A 153 -9.67 -10.12 -1.58
C TRP A 153 -9.68 -10.32 -3.10
N ALA A 154 -8.62 -9.89 -3.77
CA ALA A 154 -8.49 -9.98 -5.21
C ALA A 154 -8.31 -11.43 -5.71
N GLY A 155 -7.71 -12.29 -4.89
CA GLY A 155 -7.52 -13.71 -5.20
C GLY A 155 -6.06 -14.16 -5.08
N ALA A 156 -5.84 -15.46 -5.32
CA ALA A 156 -4.53 -16.07 -5.12
C ALA A 156 -3.42 -15.47 -6.00
N SER A 157 -3.71 -15.16 -7.27
CA SER A 157 -2.77 -14.53 -8.19
C SER A 157 -2.31 -13.16 -7.70
N ALA A 158 -3.24 -12.31 -7.29
CA ALA A 158 -2.95 -10.99 -6.76
C ALA A 158 -2.21 -11.06 -5.41
N TRP A 159 -2.56 -12.03 -4.55
CA TRP A 159 -1.85 -12.27 -3.30
C TRP A 159 -0.39 -12.70 -3.51
N VAL A 160 -0.17 -13.68 -4.41
CA VAL A 160 1.19 -14.12 -4.78
C VAL A 160 1.98 -12.98 -5.44
N GLY A 161 1.34 -12.22 -6.34
CA GLY A 161 1.94 -11.04 -6.96
C GLY A 161 2.35 -9.98 -5.94
N THR A 162 1.52 -9.74 -4.92
CA THR A 162 1.83 -8.84 -3.79
C THR A 162 3.04 -9.34 -3.00
N LEU A 163 3.07 -10.64 -2.67
CA LEU A 163 4.17 -11.25 -1.93
C LEU A 163 5.49 -11.21 -2.72
N LEU A 164 5.50 -11.82 -3.90
CA LEU A 164 6.72 -11.96 -4.71
C LEU A 164 7.20 -10.60 -5.25
N GLY A 165 6.26 -9.77 -5.73
CA GLY A 165 6.57 -8.42 -6.20
C GLY A 165 7.13 -7.54 -5.09
N GLY A 166 6.63 -7.66 -3.85
CA GLY A 166 7.17 -6.97 -2.68
C GLY A 166 8.64 -7.34 -2.44
N PHE A 167 8.99 -8.63 -2.49
CA PHE A 167 10.37 -9.07 -2.35
C PHE A 167 11.26 -8.65 -3.52
N LEU A 168 10.77 -8.78 -4.76
CA LEU A 168 11.54 -8.41 -5.95
C LEU A 168 11.82 -6.90 -5.97
N LEU A 169 10.79 -6.08 -5.83
CA LEU A 169 10.94 -4.61 -5.88
C LEU A 169 11.68 -4.07 -4.66
N GLY A 170 11.39 -4.59 -3.46
CA GLY A 170 12.12 -4.25 -2.25
C GLY A 170 13.58 -4.68 -2.32
N GLY A 171 13.87 -5.89 -2.79
CA GLY A 171 15.22 -6.40 -2.99
C GLY A 171 16.01 -5.60 -4.03
N LEU A 172 15.39 -5.30 -5.18
CA LEU A 172 16.01 -4.45 -6.22
C LEU A 172 16.32 -3.05 -5.70
N ALA A 173 15.41 -2.45 -4.93
CA ALA A 173 15.65 -1.16 -4.29
C ALA A 173 16.83 -1.24 -3.30
N GLY A 174 16.93 -2.31 -2.51
CA GLY A 174 18.03 -2.56 -1.60
C GLY A 174 19.38 -2.70 -2.32
N ILE A 175 19.43 -3.49 -3.38
CA ILE A 175 20.61 -3.64 -4.24
C ILE A 175 20.99 -2.29 -4.87
N GLY A 176 20.01 -1.53 -5.36
CA GLY A 176 20.25 -0.21 -5.92
C GLY A 176 20.91 0.74 -4.92
N VAL A 177 20.42 0.79 -3.67
CA VAL A 177 21.04 1.60 -2.61
C VAL A 177 22.46 1.16 -2.30
N LEU A 178 22.75 -0.14 -2.29
CA LEU A 178 24.10 -0.68 -2.09
C LEU A 178 25.06 -0.30 -3.21
N LEU A 179 24.63 -0.33 -4.46
CA LEU A 179 25.45 -0.06 -5.63
C LEU A 179 25.72 1.44 -5.85
N PHE A 180 24.68 2.29 -5.66
CA PHE A 180 24.77 3.73 -5.99
C PHE A 180 25.15 4.61 -4.79
N ARG A 181 24.85 4.19 -3.58
CA ARG A 181 25.33 4.85 -2.37
C ARG A 181 26.40 3.95 -1.76
N ARG A 182 27.65 4.37 -1.71
CA ARG A 182 28.76 3.71 -1.00
C ARG A 182 28.41 3.45 0.48
N GLY A 183 27.32 2.71 0.71
CA GLY A 183 26.75 2.42 2.01
C GLY A 183 27.59 1.40 2.75
N SER A 184 27.86 1.65 4.02
CA SER A 184 28.38 0.64 4.93
C SER A 184 27.36 -0.49 5.12
N ARG A 185 27.83 -1.70 5.44
CA ARG A 185 27.04 -2.93 5.66
C ARG A 185 25.89 -2.85 6.70
N GLY A 186 25.56 -1.67 7.22
CA GLY A 186 24.46 -1.42 8.18
C GLY A 186 23.39 -0.43 7.69
N SER A 187 23.40 -0.01 6.41
CA SER A 187 22.39 0.94 5.92
C SER A 187 21.05 0.24 5.71
N THR A 188 20.05 0.54 6.56
CA THR A 188 18.65 0.17 6.33
C THR A 188 18.15 0.87 5.08
N PHE A 189 17.40 0.16 4.23
CA PHE A 189 16.72 0.74 3.06
C PHE A 189 15.20 0.67 3.23
N PRO A 190 14.44 1.59 2.60
CA PRO A 190 12.99 1.57 2.69
C PRO A 190 12.43 0.41 1.87
N PHE A 191 11.82 -0.57 2.52
CA PHE A 191 11.19 -1.73 1.88
C PHE A 191 9.75 -1.45 1.47
N GLY A 192 9.07 -0.54 2.19
CA GLY A 192 7.68 -0.20 2.02
C GLY A 192 7.27 0.23 0.61
N PRO A 193 8.00 1.12 -0.09
CA PRO A 193 7.62 1.53 -1.44
C PRO A 193 7.52 0.37 -2.44
N GLY A 194 8.43 -0.60 -2.35
CA GLY A 194 8.40 -1.82 -3.17
C GLY A 194 7.17 -2.67 -2.90
N MET A 195 6.84 -2.89 -1.62
CA MET A 195 5.64 -3.62 -1.20
C MET A 195 4.36 -2.95 -1.68
N LEU A 196 4.27 -1.62 -1.53
CA LEU A 196 3.09 -0.84 -1.90
C LEU A 196 2.88 -0.84 -3.42
N LEU A 197 3.94 -0.69 -4.20
CA LEU A 197 3.87 -0.76 -5.65
C LEU A 197 3.46 -2.16 -6.12
N ALA A 198 4.04 -3.21 -5.55
CA ALA A 198 3.68 -4.59 -5.85
C ALA A 198 2.21 -4.88 -5.53
N ALA A 199 1.73 -4.45 -4.36
CA ALA A 199 0.34 -4.64 -3.97
C ALA A 199 -0.63 -3.88 -4.89
N PHE A 200 -0.32 -2.63 -5.23
CA PHE A 200 -1.13 -1.83 -6.13
C PHE A 200 -1.22 -2.46 -7.53
N THR A 201 -0.09 -2.81 -8.13
CA THR A 201 -0.05 -3.41 -9.46
C THR A 201 -0.73 -4.79 -9.49
N SER A 202 -0.50 -5.62 -8.46
CA SER A 202 -1.14 -6.93 -8.36
C SER A 202 -2.65 -6.82 -8.17
N PHE A 203 -3.11 -5.89 -7.33
CA PHE A 203 -4.54 -5.65 -7.11
C PHE A 203 -5.24 -5.15 -8.39
N VAL A 204 -4.60 -4.27 -9.16
CA VAL A 204 -5.19 -3.67 -10.37
C VAL A 204 -5.14 -4.62 -11.57
N LEU A 205 -4.07 -5.41 -11.72
CA LEU A 205 -3.85 -6.21 -12.94
C LEU A 205 -4.26 -7.68 -12.81
N LEU A 206 -4.35 -8.20 -11.57
CA LEU A 206 -4.58 -9.63 -11.33
C LEU A 206 -5.87 -9.93 -10.54
N ALA A 207 -6.65 -8.88 -10.17
CA ALA A 207 -7.94 -9.01 -9.49
C ALA A 207 -9.07 -9.43 -10.43
#